data_039e017d53f05d6d678a80d7b472fe40
#
_entry.id   039e017d53f05d6d678a80d7b472fe40
#
_cell.length_a   1.000
_cell.length_b   1.000
_cell.length_c   1.000
_cell.angle_alpha   90.00
_cell.angle_beta   90.00
_cell.angle_gamma   90.00
#
_symmetry.space_group_name_H-M   'P 1'
#
loop_
_entity.id
_entity.type
_entity.pdbx_description
1 polymer ?
#
loop_
_entity_poly.entity_id
_entity_poly.type
_entity_poly.pdbx_seq_one_letter_code
_entity_poly.pdbx_strand_id
1 'polypeptide(L)'
;MKIAVLGAGAMGSMLGAYLQLGGADVTLLVRRKELAEKFGAPGIVMRSYTGADGEKTEIGPIPMKAATDCSGLDVMDAVLVMVKGCDTKSALTGAASIIGENTKIITLQNGIGNTDIIAESVNKDNIYYGCVNMSAIMSAPAVLDTGLFGDVNVVFGSVTKGEDQKKFGDELAGIFNASGIKAAYTEDIDTEVWYKLLVNISVNAGCGLVRLRGGEAGNDQDFTLLAVDMLKEAIAVAYSCGVKLDFNYFMTHILPVARKTSGLHYPSMAQDMLMKKAPTEIEFINGAVERLGKKAGIPTPVNQTVSRLVRTIERNYDKQYQDKSAKSGPSFKVKISDKFCKGCGYCIKYCPKKVLTAEDGLNAKGYVKVKVANQGDCIGCLQCSTVCPEAAITISKED
;
A
#
# COMPACT_ATOMS: atom_id res chain seq x y z
N MET A 1 -7.93 -22.14 -12.13
CA MET A 1 -6.59 -21.96 -11.53
C MET A 1 -6.74 -21.74 -10.03
N LYS A 2 -6.06 -22.55 -9.19
CA LYS A 2 -5.99 -22.36 -7.72
C LYS A 2 -4.83 -21.44 -7.39
N ILE A 3 -5.07 -20.31 -6.75
CA ILE A 3 -4.04 -19.29 -6.46
C ILE A 3 -4.01 -18.97 -4.96
N ALA A 4 -2.84 -19.05 -4.34
CA ALA A 4 -2.63 -18.52 -3.00
C ALA A 4 -1.98 -17.13 -3.08
N VAL A 5 -2.41 -16.20 -2.22
CA VAL A 5 -1.80 -14.87 -2.08
C VAL A 5 -1.05 -14.80 -0.76
N LEU A 6 0.28 -14.81 -0.80
CA LEU A 6 1.14 -14.60 0.37
C LEU A 6 1.27 -13.11 0.67
N GLY A 7 0.72 -12.67 1.77
CA GLY A 7 0.75 -11.26 2.17
C GLY A 7 -0.48 -10.49 1.70
N ALA A 8 -1.66 -10.92 2.15
CA ALA A 8 -2.91 -10.21 1.89
C ALA A 8 -3.02 -8.92 2.73
N GLY A 9 -2.04 -8.01 2.55
CA GLY A 9 -2.13 -6.59 2.88
C GLY A 9 -3.07 -5.89 1.90
N ALA A 10 -3.05 -4.55 1.85
CA ALA A 10 -3.96 -3.80 0.98
C ALA A 10 -3.84 -4.22 -0.50
N MET A 11 -2.62 -4.22 -1.05
CA MET A 11 -2.38 -4.56 -2.45
C MET A 11 -2.64 -6.05 -2.73
N GLY A 12 -2.13 -6.95 -1.90
CA GLY A 12 -2.35 -8.39 -2.08
C GLY A 12 -3.83 -8.78 -1.98
N SER A 13 -4.59 -8.15 -1.08
CA SER A 13 -6.04 -8.35 -0.98
C SER A 13 -6.78 -7.85 -2.22
N MET A 14 -6.39 -6.67 -2.74
CA MET A 14 -6.97 -6.11 -3.96
C MET A 14 -6.72 -7.01 -5.17
N LEU A 15 -5.48 -7.43 -5.39
CA LEU A 15 -5.13 -8.33 -6.50
C LEU A 15 -5.82 -9.69 -6.37
N GLY A 16 -5.88 -10.25 -5.14
CA GLY A 16 -6.60 -11.49 -4.88
C GLY A 16 -8.10 -11.37 -5.17
N ALA A 17 -8.72 -10.24 -4.82
CA ALA A 17 -10.12 -9.98 -5.13
C ALA A 17 -10.37 -9.90 -6.63
N TYR A 18 -9.50 -9.23 -7.39
CA TYR A 18 -9.61 -9.20 -8.86
C TYR A 18 -9.39 -10.58 -9.48
N LEU A 19 -8.42 -11.35 -9.02
CA LEU A 19 -8.24 -12.74 -9.49
C LEU A 19 -9.48 -13.60 -9.22
N GLN A 20 -10.11 -13.47 -8.05
CA GLN A 20 -11.36 -14.16 -7.70
C GLN A 20 -12.50 -13.74 -8.63
N LEU A 21 -12.65 -12.43 -8.89
CA LEU A 21 -13.66 -11.91 -9.83
C LEU A 21 -13.40 -12.39 -11.27
N GLY A 22 -12.16 -12.61 -11.64
CA GLY A 22 -11.75 -13.17 -12.93
C GLY A 22 -11.92 -14.68 -13.05
N GLY A 23 -12.43 -15.35 -12.02
CA GLY A 23 -12.76 -16.79 -12.03
C GLY A 23 -11.68 -17.71 -11.47
N ALA A 24 -10.61 -17.19 -10.84
CA ALA A 24 -9.67 -18.02 -10.14
C ALA A 24 -10.22 -18.47 -8.76
N ASP A 25 -9.78 -19.61 -8.27
CA ASP A 25 -10.02 -20.05 -6.89
C ASP A 25 -8.92 -19.51 -5.98
N VAL A 26 -9.20 -18.41 -5.28
CA VAL A 26 -8.19 -17.66 -4.54
C VAL A 26 -8.27 -17.89 -3.03
N THR A 27 -7.11 -18.21 -2.43
CA THR A 27 -6.95 -18.25 -0.96
C THR A 27 -5.98 -17.17 -0.51
N LEU A 28 -6.44 -16.29 0.39
CA LEU A 28 -5.64 -15.22 0.98
C LEU A 28 -4.92 -15.72 2.23
N LEU A 29 -3.61 -15.63 2.28
CA LEU A 29 -2.82 -15.96 3.47
C LEU A 29 -2.50 -14.70 4.26
N VAL A 30 -3.01 -14.62 5.48
CA VAL A 30 -2.92 -13.47 6.38
C VAL A 30 -2.41 -13.89 7.76
N ARG A 31 -1.67 -13.00 8.42
CA ARG A 31 -1.13 -13.28 9.77
C ARG A 31 -2.18 -13.14 10.89
N ARG A 32 -3.27 -12.39 10.66
CA ARG A 32 -4.28 -12.07 11.68
C ARG A 32 -5.57 -12.82 11.43
N LYS A 33 -6.00 -13.66 12.37
CA LYS A 33 -7.24 -14.45 12.31
C LYS A 33 -8.47 -13.59 12.09
N GLU A 34 -8.58 -12.48 12.81
CA GLU A 34 -9.71 -11.54 12.69
C GLU A 34 -9.84 -10.97 11.26
N LEU A 35 -8.71 -10.77 10.58
CA LEU A 35 -8.72 -10.30 9.19
C LEU A 35 -9.15 -11.43 8.23
N ALA A 36 -8.71 -12.67 8.48
CA ALA A 36 -9.15 -13.83 7.72
C ALA A 36 -10.67 -14.00 7.81
N GLU A 37 -11.23 -13.89 9.01
CA GLU A 37 -12.69 -13.96 9.23
C GLU A 37 -13.43 -12.87 8.45
N LYS A 38 -12.92 -11.62 8.45
CA LYS A 38 -13.52 -10.50 7.71
C LYS A 38 -13.45 -10.67 6.20
N PHE A 39 -12.40 -11.29 5.69
CA PHE A 39 -12.28 -11.62 4.27
C PHE A 39 -13.28 -12.69 3.86
N GLY A 40 -13.61 -13.65 4.75
CA GLY A 40 -14.62 -14.66 4.52
C GLY A 40 -16.03 -14.10 4.54
N ALA A 41 -16.37 -13.29 5.57
CA ALA A 41 -17.69 -12.69 5.74
C ALA A 41 -17.59 -11.32 6.43
N PRO A 42 -18.14 -10.26 5.84
CA PRO A 42 -18.92 -10.21 4.59
C PRO A 42 -18.09 -10.32 3.30
N GLY A 43 -16.75 -10.22 3.37
CA GLY A 43 -15.84 -10.22 2.23
C GLY A 43 -15.15 -8.88 2.00
N ILE A 44 -14.35 -8.80 0.94
CA ILE A 44 -13.60 -7.59 0.57
C ILE A 44 -14.53 -6.60 -0.13
N VAL A 45 -14.46 -5.33 0.30
CA VAL A 45 -15.08 -4.20 -0.37
C VAL A 45 -13.98 -3.30 -0.93
N MET A 46 -14.02 -3.05 -2.24
CA MET A 46 -13.11 -2.14 -2.93
C MET A 46 -13.85 -0.84 -3.29
N ARG A 47 -13.31 0.29 -2.87
CA ARG A 47 -13.85 1.63 -3.16
C ARG A 47 -12.89 2.37 -4.05
N SER A 48 -13.35 2.79 -5.21
CA SER A 48 -12.59 3.63 -6.12
C SER A 48 -13.19 5.04 -6.15
N TYR A 49 -12.31 6.03 -6.21
CA TYR A 49 -12.70 7.42 -6.38
C TYR A 49 -12.35 7.79 -7.82
N THR A 50 -13.34 7.83 -8.70
CA THR A 50 -13.17 8.18 -10.12
C THR A 50 -13.76 9.55 -10.39
N GLY A 51 -12.99 10.39 -11.13
CA GLY A 51 -13.44 11.67 -11.64
C GLY A 51 -13.20 12.89 -10.73
N ALA A 52 -13.29 14.07 -11.33
CA ALA A 52 -13.14 15.36 -10.65
C ALA A 52 -14.26 15.60 -9.61
N ASP A 53 -15.39 14.93 -9.76
CA ASP A 53 -16.58 15.07 -8.91
C ASP A 53 -16.62 14.07 -7.74
N GLY A 54 -15.60 13.21 -7.60
CA GLY A 54 -15.48 12.28 -6.48
C GLY A 54 -16.57 11.20 -6.45
N GLU A 55 -17.11 10.80 -7.60
CA GLU A 55 -18.00 9.65 -7.67
C GLU A 55 -17.30 8.41 -7.10
N LYS A 56 -17.93 7.82 -6.10
CA LYS A 56 -17.47 6.59 -5.46
C LYS A 56 -18.07 5.40 -6.19
N THR A 57 -17.23 4.58 -6.77
CA THR A 57 -17.64 3.24 -7.19
C THR A 57 -17.24 2.25 -6.12
N GLU A 58 -18.14 1.32 -5.80
CA GLU A 58 -17.89 0.27 -4.82
C GLU A 58 -18.09 -1.09 -5.49
N ILE A 59 -17.11 -1.98 -5.35
CA ILE A 59 -17.16 -3.36 -5.80
C ILE A 59 -17.12 -4.25 -4.57
N GLY A 60 -18.05 -5.16 -4.46
CA GLY A 60 -18.16 -6.09 -3.32
C GLY A 60 -19.48 -5.98 -2.56
N PRO A 61 -19.60 -6.66 -1.42
CA PRO A 61 -18.56 -7.48 -0.80
C PRO A 61 -18.23 -8.75 -1.61
N ILE A 62 -16.95 -9.08 -1.68
CA ILE A 62 -16.42 -10.26 -2.36
C ILE A 62 -15.96 -11.25 -1.27
N PRO A 63 -16.68 -12.33 -1.01
CA PRO A 63 -16.25 -13.36 -0.07
C PRO A 63 -14.98 -14.07 -0.60
N MET A 64 -13.96 -14.19 0.27
CA MET A 64 -12.68 -14.78 -0.07
C MET A 64 -12.37 -15.95 0.85
N LYS A 65 -11.80 -17.02 0.31
CA LYS A 65 -11.12 -18.01 1.16
C LYS A 65 -9.92 -17.33 1.81
N ALA A 66 -9.78 -17.45 3.12
CA ALA A 66 -8.64 -16.89 3.84
C ALA A 66 -8.19 -17.83 4.96
N ALA A 67 -6.88 -17.94 5.13
CA ALA A 67 -6.25 -18.78 6.14
C ALA A 67 -5.07 -18.04 6.81
N THR A 68 -4.70 -18.49 8.00
CA THR A 68 -3.55 -17.93 8.72
C THR A 68 -2.26 -18.72 8.49
N ASP A 69 -2.38 -19.91 7.96
CA ASP A 69 -1.28 -20.82 7.60
C ASP A 69 -1.69 -21.68 6.39
N CYS A 70 -0.79 -22.54 5.95
CA CYS A 70 -1.00 -23.40 4.79
C CYS A 70 -1.53 -24.81 5.17
N SER A 71 -1.88 -25.05 6.43
CA SER A 71 -2.33 -26.36 6.90
C SER A 71 -3.64 -26.75 6.23
N GLY A 72 -3.69 -27.95 5.64
CA GLY A 72 -4.88 -28.45 4.96
C GLY A 72 -5.19 -27.84 3.61
N LEU A 73 -4.31 -26.96 3.10
CA LEU A 73 -4.42 -26.46 1.72
C LEU A 73 -3.73 -27.45 0.75
N ASP A 74 -4.34 -27.62 -0.41
CA ASP A 74 -3.74 -28.36 -1.52
C ASP A 74 -2.53 -27.60 -2.11
N VAL A 75 -1.74 -28.30 -2.92
CA VAL A 75 -0.74 -27.67 -3.79
C VAL A 75 -1.45 -26.73 -4.76
N MET A 76 -0.93 -25.52 -4.89
CA MET A 76 -1.49 -24.45 -5.72
C MET A 76 -0.95 -24.51 -7.15
N ASP A 77 -1.76 -24.05 -8.11
CA ASP A 77 -1.28 -23.82 -9.48
C ASP A 77 -0.33 -22.62 -9.52
N ALA A 78 -0.65 -21.60 -8.72
CA ALA A 78 0.16 -20.40 -8.61
C ALA A 78 0.16 -19.81 -7.19
N VAL A 79 1.25 -19.13 -6.84
CA VAL A 79 1.40 -18.37 -5.59
C VAL A 79 1.80 -16.94 -5.92
N LEU A 80 0.94 -15.99 -5.57
CA LEU A 80 1.21 -14.56 -5.69
C LEU A 80 1.87 -14.03 -4.40
N VAL A 81 3.12 -13.60 -4.51
CA VAL A 81 3.91 -13.10 -3.38
C VAL A 81 3.78 -11.57 -3.29
N MET A 82 3.10 -11.09 -2.24
CA MET A 82 2.81 -9.68 -1.98
C MET A 82 3.20 -9.23 -0.57
N VAL A 83 4.03 -10.00 0.12
CA VAL A 83 4.67 -9.57 1.36
C VAL A 83 5.70 -8.47 1.07
N LYS A 84 6.20 -7.77 2.08
CA LYS A 84 7.37 -6.89 1.87
C LYS A 84 8.58 -7.71 1.45
N GLY A 85 9.45 -7.15 0.61
CA GLY A 85 10.59 -7.87 0.04
C GLY A 85 11.46 -8.58 1.08
N CYS A 86 11.67 -7.95 2.26
CA CYS A 86 12.40 -8.56 3.38
C CYS A 86 11.74 -9.82 3.95
N ASP A 87 10.43 -10.00 3.78
CA ASP A 87 9.66 -11.14 4.30
C ASP A 87 9.53 -12.26 3.25
N THR A 88 10.02 -12.07 2.01
CA THR A 88 9.84 -13.01 0.88
C THR A 88 10.33 -14.41 1.21
N LYS A 89 11.56 -14.53 1.72
CA LYS A 89 12.15 -15.84 2.06
C LYS A 89 11.34 -16.58 3.14
N SER A 90 10.99 -15.90 4.22
CA SER A 90 10.21 -16.47 5.31
C SER A 90 8.79 -16.86 4.87
N ALA A 91 8.16 -16.05 4.01
CA ALA A 91 6.84 -16.33 3.48
C ALA A 91 6.83 -17.58 2.59
N LEU A 92 7.82 -17.72 1.70
CA LEU A 92 7.97 -18.94 0.87
C LEU A 92 8.27 -20.17 1.71
N THR A 93 9.14 -20.08 2.72
CA THR A 93 9.40 -21.18 3.65
C THR A 93 8.12 -21.61 4.37
N GLY A 94 7.32 -20.67 4.84
CA GLY A 94 6.03 -20.97 5.49
C GLY A 94 4.96 -21.52 4.55
N ALA A 95 5.12 -21.32 3.25
CA ALA A 95 4.20 -21.78 2.21
C ALA A 95 4.71 -23.04 1.46
N ALA A 96 5.80 -23.67 1.91
CA ALA A 96 6.42 -24.77 1.17
C ALA A 96 5.47 -25.95 0.90
N SER A 97 4.50 -26.22 1.79
CA SER A 97 3.54 -27.32 1.63
C SER A 97 2.56 -27.12 0.47
N ILE A 98 2.35 -25.90 0.02
CA ILE A 98 1.43 -25.58 -1.10
C ILE A 98 2.18 -25.28 -2.40
N ILE A 99 3.50 -25.34 -2.41
CA ILE A 99 4.37 -25.11 -3.56
C ILE A 99 4.90 -26.45 -4.04
N GLY A 100 4.37 -26.94 -5.17
CA GLY A 100 4.83 -28.13 -5.85
C GLY A 100 5.82 -27.81 -6.98
N GLU A 101 6.30 -28.85 -7.66
CA GLU A 101 7.29 -28.73 -8.74
C GLU A 101 6.83 -27.81 -9.88
N ASN A 102 5.53 -27.80 -10.20
CA ASN A 102 4.95 -27.02 -11.29
C ASN A 102 4.27 -25.72 -10.84
N THR A 103 4.25 -25.44 -9.54
CA THR A 103 3.62 -24.23 -9.00
C THR A 103 4.34 -22.98 -9.51
N LYS A 104 3.59 -22.05 -10.10
CA LYS A 104 4.12 -20.77 -10.60
C LYS A 104 4.17 -19.76 -9.47
N ILE A 105 5.31 -19.12 -9.28
CA ILE A 105 5.49 -18.07 -8.27
C ILE A 105 5.48 -16.73 -8.97
N ILE A 106 4.51 -15.89 -8.63
CA ILE A 106 4.35 -14.54 -9.20
C ILE A 106 4.71 -13.53 -8.14
N THR A 107 5.62 -12.61 -8.44
CA THR A 107 5.89 -11.46 -7.60
C THR A 107 5.59 -10.15 -8.32
N LEU A 108 4.72 -9.35 -7.71
CA LEU A 108 4.42 -7.99 -8.15
C LEU A 108 4.87 -6.98 -7.07
N GLN A 109 5.82 -7.38 -6.23
CA GLN A 109 6.43 -6.55 -5.20
C GLN A 109 7.25 -5.42 -5.83
N ASN A 110 7.28 -4.27 -5.17
CA ASN A 110 8.08 -3.14 -5.64
C ASN A 110 9.58 -3.45 -5.61
N GLY A 111 10.29 -2.87 -6.60
CA GLY A 111 11.74 -2.87 -6.63
C GLY A 111 12.35 -4.10 -7.31
N ILE A 112 13.67 -4.22 -7.22
CA ILE A 112 14.48 -5.25 -7.87
C ILE A 112 15.22 -6.09 -6.83
N GLY A 113 15.26 -7.43 -7.08
CA GLY A 113 15.94 -8.42 -6.23
C GLY A 113 15.00 -9.43 -5.58
N ASN A 114 13.67 -9.26 -5.69
CA ASN A 114 12.72 -10.23 -5.17
C ASN A 114 12.83 -11.58 -5.91
N THR A 115 13.05 -11.57 -7.23
CA THR A 115 13.25 -12.77 -8.06
C THR A 115 14.49 -13.55 -7.66
N ASP A 116 15.56 -12.88 -7.23
CA ASP A 116 16.78 -13.54 -6.77
C ASP A 116 16.51 -14.34 -5.50
N ILE A 117 15.75 -13.76 -4.55
CA ILE A 117 15.37 -14.43 -3.31
C ILE A 117 14.46 -15.64 -3.60
N ILE A 118 13.50 -15.50 -4.52
CA ILE A 118 12.60 -16.58 -4.89
C ILE A 118 13.38 -17.71 -5.56
N ALA A 119 14.36 -17.40 -6.42
CA ALA A 119 15.18 -18.37 -7.14
C ALA A 119 16.12 -19.20 -6.23
N GLU A 120 16.28 -18.82 -4.95
CA GLU A 120 17.00 -19.65 -3.98
C GLU A 120 16.29 -21.00 -3.72
N SER A 121 14.97 -21.07 -3.91
CA SER A 121 14.14 -22.23 -3.57
C SER A 121 13.17 -22.69 -4.66
N VAL A 122 13.03 -21.92 -5.75
CA VAL A 122 12.08 -22.18 -6.83
C VAL A 122 12.83 -22.24 -8.17
N ASN A 123 12.46 -23.17 -9.04
CA ASN A 123 12.98 -23.22 -10.41
C ASN A 123 12.64 -21.92 -11.15
N LYS A 124 13.62 -21.31 -11.81
CA LYS A 124 13.49 -20.06 -12.55
C LYS A 124 12.41 -20.11 -13.63
N ASP A 125 12.14 -21.27 -14.21
CA ASP A 125 11.09 -21.50 -15.21
C ASP A 125 9.68 -21.31 -14.65
N ASN A 126 9.55 -21.31 -13.33
CA ASN A 126 8.30 -21.09 -12.62
C ASN A 126 8.18 -19.69 -11.99
N ILE A 127 9.16 -18.80 -12.21
CA ILE A 127 9.15 -17.47 -11.59
C ILE A 127 8.67 -16.43 -12.58
N TYR A 128 7.62 -15.73 -12.17
CA TYR A 128 7.04 -14.57 -12.87
C TYR A 128 7.19 -13.34 -12.00
N TYR A 129 7.45 -12.21 -12.62
CA TYR A 129 7.61 -10.94 -11.91
C TYR A 129 7.06 -9.79 -12.73
N GLY A 130 6.78 -8.68 -12.07
CA GLY A 130 6.24 -7.54 -12.77
C GLY A 130 5.96 -6.37 -11.85
N CYS A 131 5.12 -5.48 -12.31
CA CYS A 131 4.74 -4.30 -11.57
C CYS A 131 3.24 -4.02 -11.70
N VAL A 132 2.73 -3.24 -10.75
CA VAL A 132 1.34 -2.78 -10.72
C VAL A 132 1.27 -1.26 -10.82
N ASN A 133 0.36 -0.76 -11.65
CA ASN A 133 0.00 0.65 -11.74
C ASN A 133 -1.34 0.85 -11.04
N MET A 134 -1.34 0.58 -9.74
CA MET A 134 -2.50 0.60 -8.88
C MET A 134 -2.10 1.10 -7.49
N SER A 135 -3.07 1.58 -6.73
CA SER A 135 -2.91 1.87 -5.31
C SER A 135 -4.00 1.18 -4.50
N ALA A 136 -3.67 0.77 -3.29
CA ALA A 136 -4.62 0.23 -2.35
C ALA A 136 -4.24 0.65 -0.92
N ILE A 137 -5.22 1.12 -0.17
CA ILE A 137 -5.10 1.42 1.26
C ILE A 137 -6.21 0.67 1.99
N MET A 138 -5.86 -0.10 3.00
CA MET A 138 -6.87 -0.75 3.84
C MET A 138 -7.38 0.25 4.89
N SER A 139 -8.49 0.91 4.58
CA SER A 139 -9.10 1.95 5.43
C SER A 139 -9.87 1.38 6.63
N ALA A 140 -10.34 0.13 6.50
CA ALA A 140 -10.90 -0.67 7.59
C ALA A 140 -10.66 -2.16 7.29
N PRO A 141 -10.81 -3.09 8.24
CA PRO A 141 -10.70 -4.51 7.99
C PRO A 141 -11.57 -4.96 6.80
N ALA A 142 -10.96 -5.51 5.77
CA ALA A 142 -11.56 -5.92 4.50
C ALA A 142 -12.19 -4.78 3.65
N VAL A 143 -11.89 -3.51 3.94
CA VAL A 143 -12.31 -2.36 3.12
C VAL A 143 -11.08 -1.68 2.53
N LEU A 144 -11.02 -1.64 1.23
CA LEU A 144 -9.90 -1.10 0.46
C LEU A 144 -10.32 0.16 -0.29
N ASP A 145 -9.60 1.25 -0.08
CA ASP A 145 -9.65 2.40 -0.96
C ASP A 145 -8.61 2.20 -2.07
N THR A 146 -9.06 2.19 -3.32
CA THR A 146 -8.29 1.73 -4.47
C THR A 146 -8.18 2.80 -5.56
N GLY A 147 -7.11 2.74 -6.35
CA GLY A 147 -6.93 3.56 -7.55
C GLY A 147 -6.26 2.75 -8.65
N LEU A 148 -6.76 2.90 -9.88
CA LEU A 148 -6.19 2.32 -11.08
C LEU A 148 -5.52 3.43 -11.89
N PHE A 149 -4.30 3.21 -12.38
CA PHE A 149 -3.52 4.20 -13.08
C PHE A 149 -3.00 3.67 -14.42
N GLY A 150 -2.93 4.56 -15.42
CA GLY A 150 -2.43 4.22 -16.74
C GLY A 150 -3.35 3.30 -17.55
N ASP A 151 -2.87 2.91 -18.72
CA ASP A 151 -3.64 2.07 -19.63
C ASP A 151 -3.56 0.58 -19.29
N VAL A 152 -2.50 0.14 -18.63
CA VAL A 152 -2.29 -1.22 -18.14
C VAL A 152 -2.03 -1.19 -16.64
N ASN A 153 -2.83 -1.95 -15.87
CA ASN A 153 -2.79 -1.94 -14.42
C ASN A 153 -1.80 -2.97 -13.85
N VAL A 154 -1.65 -4.11 -14.51
CA VAL A 154 -0.73 -5.18 -14.12
C VAL A 154 0.08 -5.60 -15.34
N VAL A 155 1.41 -5.46 -15.28
CA VAL A 155 2.33 -5.91 -16.31
C VAL A 155 3.29 -6.90 -15.69
N PHE A 156 3.45 -8.05 -16.32
CA PHE A 156 4.36 -9.07 -15.82
C PHE A 156 4.94 -9.91 -16.95
N GLY A 157 6.03 -10.58 -16.65
CA GLY A 157 6.73 -11.52 -17.52
C GLY A 157 7.35 -12.64 -16.69
N SER A 158 8.14 -13.48 -17.32
CA SER A 158 8.84 -14.61 -16.68
C SER A 158 10.35 -14.38 -16.65
N VAL A 159 11.02 -14.99 -15.67
CA VAL A 159 12.49 -14.92 -15.55
C VAL A 159 13.16 -15.64 -16.71
N THR A 160 12.64 -16.78 -17.11
CA THR A 160 13.04 -17.50 -18.33
C THR A 160 11.99 -17.30 -19.42
N LYS A 161 12.40 -17.31 -20.68
CA LYS A 161 11.51 -17.11 -21.81
C LYS A 161 11.21 -18.44 -22.48
N GLY A 162 9.96 -18.66 -22.90
CA GLY A 162 9.53 -19.87 -23.59
C GLY A 162 8.03 -19.88 -23.84
N GLU A 163 7.57 -20.83 -24.67
CA GLU A 163 6.15 -20.96 -25.02
C GLU A 163 5.27 -21.29 -23.79
N ASP A 164 5.76 -22.16 -22.91
CA ASP A 164 5.03 -22.53 -21.69
C ASP A 164 4.88 -21.34 -20.75
N GLN A 165 5.93 -20.53 -20.60
CA GLN A 165 5.91 -19.31 -19.80
C GLN A 165 4.92 -18.29 -20.38
N LYS A 166 4.95 -18.11 -21.70
CA LYS A 166 4.00 -17.23 -22.39
C LYS A 166 2.57 -17.71 -22.25
N LYS A 167 2.32 -18.99 -22.43
CA LYS A 167 0.98 -19.59 -22.31
C LYS A 167 0.39 -19.37 -20.91
N PHE A 168 1.16 -19.64 -19.86
CA PHE A 168 0.71 -19.37 -18.49
C PHE A 168 0.52 -17.89 -18.24
N GLY A 169 1.42 -17.05 -18.75
CA GLY A 169 1.32 -15.59 -18.64
C GLY A 169 0.06 -15.05 -19.30
N ASP A 170 -0.26 -15.49 -20.51
CA ASP A 170 -1.47 -15.10 -21.22
C ASP A 170 -2.75 -15.58 -20.48
N GLU A 171 -2.74 -16.80 -19.91
CA GLU A 171 -3.84 -17.31 -19.09
C GLU A 171 -4.05 -16.44 -17.84
N LEU A 172 -2.99 -16.11 -17.09
CA LEU A 172 -3.08 -15.26 -15.91
C LEU A 172 -3.54 -13.85 -16.26
N ALA A 173 -3.04 -13.27 -17.35
CA ALA A 173 -3.51 -11.97 -17.85
C ALA A 173 -4.99 -12.03 -18.24
N GLY A 174 -5.44 -13.12 -18.84
CA GLY A 174 -6.84 -13.37 -19.15
C GLY A 174 -7.74 -13.34 -17.91
N ILE A 175 -7.31 -13.96 -16.81
CA ILE A 175 -8.04 -13.94 -15.53
C ILE A 175 -8.16 -12.50 -15.00
N PHE A 176 -7.08 -11.74 -14.97
CA PHE A 176 -7.14 -10.33 -14.57
C PHE A 176 -8.05 -9.50 -15.47
N ASN A 177 -7.95 -9.66 -16.81
CA ASN A 177 -8.76 -8.92 -17.75
C ASN A 177 -10.25 -9.24 -17.61
N ALA A 178 -10.60 -10.49 -17.32
CA ALA A 178 -11.99 -10.90 -17.05
C ALA A 178 -12.57 -10.23 -15.78
N SER A 179 -11.73 -9.78 -14.86
CA SER A 179 -12.17 -9.06 -13.66
C SER A 179 -12.40 -7.56 -13.85
N GLY A 180 -12.09 -7.02 -15.04
CA GLY A 180 -12.24 -5.61 -15.37
C GLY A 180 -11.00 -4.74 -15.17
N ILE A 181 -9.86 -5.30 -14.75
CA ILE A 181 -8.57 -4.61 -14.76
C ILE A 181 -7.73 -5.04 -15.95
N LYS A 182 -6.94 -4.12 -16.50
CA LYS A 182 -6.09 -4.41 -17.66
C LYS A 182 -4.77 -5.02 -17.24
N ALA A 183 -4.51 -6.26 -17.68
CA ALA A 183 -3.26 -6.96 -17.44
C ALA A 183 -2.63 -7.43 -18.75
N ALA A 184 -1.31 -7.45 -18.82
CA ALA A 184 -0.55 -7.91 -19.96
C ALA A 184 0.67 -8.73 -19.54
N TYR A 185 0.92 -9.82 -20.26
CA TYR A 185 2.19 -10.51 -20.24
C TYR A 185 3.13 -9.89 -21.29
N THR A 186 4.39 -9.71 -20.95
CA THR A 186 5.42 -9.24 -21.87
C THR A 186 6.72 -10.02 -21.69
N GLU A 187 7.43 -10.24 -22.78
CA GLU A 187 8.79 -10.81 -22.73
C GLU A 187 9.85 -9.76 -22.36
N ASP A 188 9.53 -8.47 -22.47
CA ASP A 188 10.41 -7.36 -22.06
C ASP A 188 9.94 -6.75 -20.74
N ILE A 189 9.78 -7.60 -19.73
CA ILE A 189 9.31 -7.18 -18.42
C ILE A 189 10.35 -6.35 -17.66
N ASP A 190 11.64 -6.56 -17.95
CA ASP A 190 12.71 -5.79 -17.30
C ASP A 190 12.55 -4.29 -17.53
N THR A 191 12.26 -3.88 -18.75
CA THR A 191 12.04 -2.47 -19.10
C THR A 191 10.90 -1.86 -18.29
N GLU A 192 9.77 -2.57 -18.15
CA GLU A 192 8.62 -2.11 -17.37
C GLU A 192 8.94 -1.99 -15.87
N VAL A 193 9.60 -3.00 -15.31
CA VAL A 193 10.01 -3.01 -13.90
C VAL A 193 11.01 -1.87 -13.62
N TRP A 194 11.96 -1.63 -14.53
CA TRP A 194 12.90 -0.53 -14.38
C TRP A 194 12.23 0.85 -14.50
N TYR A 195 11.31 1.06 -15.44
CA TYR A 195 10.55 2.32 -15.48
C TYR A 195 9.74 2.53 -14.19
N LYS A 196 9.11 1.49 -13.67
CA LYS A 196 8.42 1.57 -12.38
C LYS A 196 9.38 1.87 -11.23
N LEU A 197 10.58 1.28 -11.26
CA LEU A 197 11.63 1.57 -10.28
C LEU A 197 12.05 3.04 -10.34
N LEU A 198 12.23 3.62 -11.55
CA LEU A 198 12.56 5.05 -11.70
C LEU A 198 11.48 5.95 -11.08
N VAL A 199 10.18 5.65 -11.26
CA VAL A 199 9.11 6.38 -10.59
C VAL A 199 9.28 6.30 -9.06
N ASN A 200 9.52 5.11 -8.52
CA ASN A 200 9.70 4.93 -7.08
C ASN A 200 10.95 5.65 -6.55
N ILE A 201 12.07 5.59 -7.26
CA ILE A 201 13.32 6.30 -6.90
C ILE A 201 13.08 7.80 -6.84
N SER A 202 12.34 8.37 -7.80
CA SER A 202 12.11 9.80 -7.89
C SER A 202 11.35 10.41 -6.72
N VAL A 203 10.57 9.60 -5.97
CA VAL A 203 9.67 10.14 -4.93
C VAL A 203 9.71 9.39 -3.60
N ASN A 204 9.88 8.06 -3.58
CA ASN A 204 9.57 7.26 -2.38
C ASN A 204 10.44 7.62 -1.18
N ALA A 205 11.74 7.45 -1.30
CA ALA A 205 12.67 7.70 -0.21
C ALA A 205 12.80 9.20 0.08
N GLY A 206 12.91 10.03 -0.98
CA GLY A 206 13.03 11.48 -0.85
C GLY A 206 11.84 12.08 -0.11
N CYS A 207 10.61 11.78 -0.52
CA CYS A 207 9.40 12.27 0.17
C CYS A 207 9.33 11.82 1.63
N GLY A 208 9.80 10.61 1.93
CA GLY A 208 9.89 10.11 3.32
C GLY A 208 10.87 10.90 4.16
N LEU A 209 12.01 11.30 3.59
CA LEU A 209 13.05 12.10 4.25
C LEU A 209 12.57 13.51 4.53
N VAL A 210 11.97 14.18 3.53
CA VAL A 210 11.51 15.58 3.67
C VAL A 210 10.09 15.70 4.23
N ARG A 211 9.35 14.57 4.37
CA ARG A 211 7.98 14.49 4.87
C ARG A 211 6.97 15.30 4.04
N LEU A 212 7.17 15.35 2.73
CA LEU A 212 6.29 16.02 1.78
C LEU A 212 5.52 14.99 0.94
N ARG A 213 4.35 15.39 0.43
CA ARG A 213 3.63 14.64 -0.59
C ARG A 213 4.37 14.73 -1.92
N GLY A 214 4.12 13.76 -2.81
CA GLY A 214 4.82 13.68 -4.10
C GLY A 214 4.72 14.97 -4.94
N GLY A 215 3.54 15.61 -4.98
CA GLY A 215 3.35 16.86 -5.73
C GLY A 215 4.03 18.07 -5.08
N GLU A 216 3.98 18.16 -3.76
CA GLU A 216 4.65 19.23 -3.00
C GLU A 216 6.18 19.15 -3.18
N ALA A 217 6.75 17.95 -3.01
CA ALA A 217 8.16 17.69 -3.23
C ALA A 217 8.59 17.93 -4.69
N GLY A 218 7.75 17.50 -5.66
CA GLY A 218 8.03 17.70 -7.09
C GLY A 218 7.97 19.16 -7.57
N ASN A 219 7.39 20.07 -6.78
CA ASN A 219 7.39 21.51 -7.04
C ASN A 219 8.64 22.22 -6.46
N ASP A 220 9.39 21.53 -5.61
CA ASP A 220 10.65 22.05 -5.06
C ASP A 220 11.81 21.79 -6.01
N GLN A 221 12.61 22.81 -6.29
CA GLN A 221 13.71 22.75 -7.24
C GLN A 221 14.83 21.82 -6.76
N ASP A 222 15.24 21.91 -5.50
CA ASP A 222 16.33 21.10 -4.95
C ASP A 222 15.95 19.64 -4.87
N PHE A 223 14.69 19.35 -4.50
CA PHE A 223 14.16 18.01 -4.54
C PHE A 223 14.13 17.43 -5.95
N THR A 224 13.76 18.24 -6.94
CA THR A 224 13.76 17.82 -8.35
C THR A 224 15.16 17.51 -8.84
N LEU A 225 16.17 18.32 -8.48
CA LEU A 225 17.58 18.07 -8.81
C LEU A 225 18.09 16.78 -8.15
N LEU A 226 17.77 16.56 -6.87
CA LEU A 226 18.09 15.32 -6.17
C LEU A 226 17.48 14.09 -6.88
N ALA A 227 16.20 14.18 -7.27
CA ALA A 227 15.55 13.11 -8.00
C ALA A 227 16.22 12.83 -9.35
N VAL A 228 16.57 13.87 -10.11
CA VAL A 228 17.29 13.74 -11.40
C VAL A 228 18.65 13.05 -11.21
N ASP A 229 19.41 13.39 -10.18
CA ASP A 229 20.71 12.78 -9.95
C ASP A 229 20.57 11.29 -9.54
N MET A 230 19.58 10.93 -8.69
CA MET A 230 19.26 9.54 -8.41
C MET A 230 18.86 8.75 -9.66
N LEU A 231 18.06 9.37 -10.55
CA LEU A 231 17.60 8.76 -11.81
C LEU A 231 18.76 8.53 -12.79
N LYS A 232 19.70 9.46 -12.94
CA LYS A 232 20.88 9.28 -13.80
C LYS A 232 21.73 8.07 -13.37
N GLU A 233 21.96 7.93 -12.06
CA GLU A 233 22.66 6.76 -11.52
C GLU A 233 21.90 5.46 -11.82
N ALA A 234 20.56 5.44 -11.56
CA ALA A 234 19.74 4.27 -11.79
C ALA A 234 19.72 3.85 -13.26
N ILE A 235 19.66 4.80 -14.19
CA ILE A 235 19.70 4.53 -15.63
C ILE A 235 21.06 3.96 -16.05
N ALA A 236 22.15 4.51 -15.54
CA ALA A 236 23.48 3.96 -15.83
C ALA A 236 23.61 2.51 -15.35
N VAL A 237 23.04 2.21 -14.19
CA VAL A 237 22.98 0.83 -13.66
C VAL A 237 22.07 -0.06 -14.51
N ALA A 238 20.90 0.42 -14.95
CA ALA A 238 20.01 -0.32 -15.83
C ALA A 238 20.71 -0.74 -17.15
N TYR A 239 21.44 0.20 -17.76
CA TYR A 239 22.26 -0.10 -18.95
C TYR A 239 23.28 -1.22 -18.70
N SER A 240 23.92 -1.25 -17.54
CA SER A 240 24.88 -2.31 -17.20
C SER A 240 24.20 -3.68 -16.99
N CYS A 241 22.90 -3.67 -16.69
CA CYS A 241 22.05 -4.87 -16.60
C CYS A 241 21.45 -5.27 -17.96
N GLY A 242 21.81 -4.59 -19.06
CA GLY A 242 21.28 -4.86 -20.41
C GLY A 242 19.94 -4.20 -20.71
N VAL A 243 19.38 -3.40 -19.80
CA VAL A 243 18.09 -2.72 -19.96
C VAL A 243 18.30 -1.31 -20.48
N LYS A 244 17.77 -1.02 -21.66
CA LYS A 244 17.89 0.29 -22.31
C LYS A 244 16.68 1.15 -21.99
N LEU A 245 16.89 2.19 -21.19
CA LEU A 245 15.86 3.13 -20.79
C LEU A 245 16.06 4.47 -21.49
N ASP A 246 14.98 5.05 -21.99
CA ASP A 246 14.97 6.40 -22.55
C ASP A 246 14.61 7.41 -21.44
N PHE A 247 15.61 8.22 -21.03
CA PHE A 247 15.40 9.24 -20.01
C PHE A 247 14.40 10.31 -20.46
N ASN A 248 14.43 10.73 -21.72
CA ASN A 248 13.52 11.74 -22.23
C ASN A 248 12.09 11.20 -22.25
N TYR A 249 11.92 9.96 -22.71
CA TYR A 249 10.60 9.29 -22.65
C TYR A 249 10.08 9.21 -21.22
N PHE A 250 10.92 8.80 -20.26
CA PHE A 250 10.56 8.76 -18.86
C PHE A 250 10.09 10.13 -18.34
N MET A 251 10.87 11.19 -18.60
CA MET A 251 10.60 12.54 -18.10
C MET A 251 9.37 13.18 -18.74
N THR A 252 9.09 12.86 -20.01
CA THR A 252 8.00 13.51 -20.78
C THR A 252 6.70 12.73 -20.81
N HIS A 253 6.73 11.39 -20.62
CA HIS A 253 5.56 10.54 -20.73
C HIS A 253 5.22 9.83 -19.42
N ILE A 254 6.19 9.23 -18.73
CA ILE A 254 5.92 8.41 -17.54
C ILE A 254 5.79 9.27 -16.28
N LEU A 255 6.77 10.10 -16.00
CA LEU A 255 6.81 10.89 -14.76
C LEU A 255 5.65 11.88 -14.64
N PRO A 256 5.19 12.60 -15.69
CA PRO A 256 4.04 13.48 -15.59
C PRO A 256 2.73 12.74 -15.24
N VAL A 257 2.52 11.56 -15.81
CA VAL A 257 1.36 10.70 -15.46
C VAL A 257 1.43 10.27 -13.99
N ALA A 258 2.59 9.80 -13.55
CA ALA A 258 2.80 9.41 -12.15
C ALA A 258 2.59 10.59 -11.19
N ARG A 259 3.06 11.79 -11.53
CA ARG A 259 2.84 13.02 -10.73
C ARG A 259 1.37 13.42 -10.66
N LYS A 260 0.65 13.36 -11.79
CA LYS A 260 -0.78 13.68 -11.83
C LYS A 260 -1.61 12.75 -10.96
N THR A 261 -1.28 11.48 -10.96
CA THR A 261 -2.07 10.45 -10.25
C THR A 261 -1.71 10.33 -8.77
N SER A 262 -0.46 10.57 -8.39
CA SER A 262 0.04 10.38 -7.02
C SER A 262 0.44 11.65 -6.30
N GLY A 263 0.35 12.83 -6.94
CA GLY A 263 0.83 14.10 -6.40
C GLY A 263 0.18 14.52 -5.07
N LEU A 264 -1.08 14.16 -4.84
CA LEU A 264 -1.83 14.49 -3.62
C LEU A 264 -1.59 13.49 -2.47
N HIS A 265 -0.85 12.40 -2.72
CA HIS A 265 -0.62 11.32 -1.75
C HIS A 265 0.84 11.27 -1.31
N TYR A 266 1.06 10.75 -0.11
CA TYR A 266 2.38 10.30 0.30
C TYR A 266 2.71 9.00 -0.44
N PRO A 267 3.89 8.89 -1.08
CA PRO A 267 4.34 7.60 -1.64
C PRO A 267 4.42 6.51 -0.57
N SER A 268 4.35 5.24 -0.98
CA SER A 268 4.24 4.11 -0.04
C SER A 268 5.33 4.06 1.02
N MET A 269 6.60 4.26 0.63
CA MET A 269 7.73 4.29 1.58
C MET A 269 7.63 5.51 2.51
N ALA A 270 7.22 6.67 2.02
CA ALA A 270 7.00 7.85 2.86
C ALA A 270 5.91 7.58 3.90
N GLN A 271 4.81 6.89 3.52
CA GLN A 271 3.78 6.47 4.47
C GLN A 271 4.35 5.55 5.55
N ASP A 272 5.14 4.55 5.17
CA ASP A 272 5.79 3.65 6.13
C ASP A 272 6.70 4.41 7.10
N MET A 273 7.53 5.34 6.58
CA MET A 273 8.42 6.17 7.40
C MET A 273 7.65 7.09 8.35
N LEU A 274 6.56 7.73 7.89
CA LEU A 274 5.70 8.57 8.72
C LEU A 274 4.99 7.77 9.82
N MET A 275 4.61 6.54 9.53
CA MET A 275 3.99 5.61 10.47
C MET A 275 5.03 4.85 11.33
N LYS A 276 6.33 5.15 11.17
CA LYS A 276 7.45 4.47 11.84
C LYS A 276 7.45 2.96 11.64
N LYS A 277 7.04 2.50 10.48
CA LYS A 277 7.08 1.09 10.10
C LYS A 277 8.47 0.75 9.53
N ALA A 278 9.07 -0.31 10.03
CA ALA A 278 10.34 -0.82 9.58
C ALA A 278 10.28 -2.36 9.45
N PRO A 279 11.04 -2.93 8.51
CA PRO A 279 11.79 -2.24 7.47
C PRO A 279 10.87 -1.71 6.36
N THR A 280 11.32 -0.64 5.67
CA THR A 280 10.72 -0.20 4.40
C THR A 280 11.25 -1.04 3.22
N GLU A 281 10.86 -0.69 2.01
CA GLU A 281 11.37 -1.34 0.78
C GLU A 281 12.64 -0.67 0.24
N ILE A 282 13.39 0.08 1.05
CA ILE A 282 14.59 0.81 0.62
C ILE A 282 15.63 -0.09 -0.06
N GLU A 283 15.80 -1.34 0.44
CA GLU A 283 16.76 -2.30 -0.10
C GLU A 283 16.44 -2.77 -1.52
N PHE A 284 15.17 -2.73 -1.89
CA PHE A 284 14.67 -3.15 -3.20
C PHE A 284 14.49 -1.98 -4.18
N ILE A 285 14.56 -0.72 -3.70
CA ILE A 285 14.43 0.50 -4.50
C ILE A 285 15.82 1.14 -4.66
N ASN A 286 16.17 2.15 -3.87
CA ASN A 286 17.49 2.82 -3.98
C ASN A 286 18.64 1.88 -3.62
N GLY A 287 18.47 1.01 -2.64
CA GLY A 287 19.45 -0.03 -2.27
C GLY A 287 19.71 -1.05 -3.37
N ALA A 288 18.73 -1.31 -4.25
CA ALA A 288 18.94 -2.15 -5.43
C ALA A 288 19.90 -1.47 -6.43
N VAL A 289 19.74 -0.16 -6.66
CA VAL A 289 20.65 0.61 -7.50
C VAL A 289 22.07 0.61 -6.92
N GLU A 290 22.20 0.82 -5.59
CA GLU A 290 23.47 0.74 -4.87
C GLU A 290 24.13 -0.64 -5.06
N ARG A 291 23.39 -1.72 -4.85
CA ARG A 291 23.87 -3.10 -4.93
C ARG A 291 24.31 -3.47 -6.36
N LEU A 292 23.47 -3.17 -7.35
CA LEU A 292 23.74 -3.48 -8.76
C LEU A 292 24.87 -2.60 -9.30
N GLY A 293 24.90 -1.31 -8.95
CA GLY A 293 25.97 -0.40 -9.31
C GLY A 293 27.33 -0.88 -8.79
N LYS A 294 27.39 -1.30 -7.51
CA LYS A 294 28.60 -1.87 -6.92
C LYS A 294 29.05 -3.13 -7.68
N LYS A 295 28.13 -4.01 -8.08
CA LYS A 295 28.43 -5.22 -8.86
C LYS A 295 28.99 -4.89 -10.24
N ALA A 296 28.49 -3.82 -10.87
CA ALA A 296 28.88 -3.36 -12.20
C ALA A 296 30.08 -2.38 -12.20
N GLY A 297 30.58 -1.96 -11.03
CA GLY A 297 31.60 -0.94 -10.91
C GLY A 297 31.15 0.49 -11.25
N ILE A 298 29.82 0.74 -11.18
CA ILE A 298 29.21 2.04 -11.45
C ILE A 298 28.97 2.77 -10.12
N PRO A 299 29.52 3.97 -9.92
CA PRO A 299 29.28 4.77 -8.73
C PRO A 299 27.79 5.21 -8.63
N THR A 300 27.21 5.06 -7.44
CA THR A 300 25.85 5.49 -7.16
C THR A 300 25.77 6.28 -5.83
N PRO A 301 26.57 7.36 -5.70
CA PRO A 301 26.71 8.05 -4.41
C PRO A 301 25.43 8.66 -3.89
N VAL A 302 24.55 9.15 -4.76
CA VAL A 302 23.28 9.78 -4.35
C VAL A 302 22.30 8.74 -3.85
N ASN A 303 22.05 7.66 -4.61
CA ASN A 303 21.21 6.55 -4.17
C ASN A 303 21.73 5.89 -2.87
N GLN A 304 23.06 5.75 -2.76
CA GLN A 304 23.71 5.22 -1.57
C GLN A 304 23.46 6.13 -0.35
N THR A 305 23.60 7.46 -0.52
CA THR A 305 23.38 8.43 0.57
C THR A 305 21.94 8.39 1.03
N VAL A 306 20.99 8.43 0.11
CA VAL A 306 19.54 8.34 0.42
C VAL A 306 19.22 7.02 1.14
N SER A 307 19.73 5.89 0.66
CA SER A 307 19.54 4.58 1.29
C SER A 307 20.10 4.56 2.72
N ARG A 308 21.28 5.11 2.95
CA ARG A 308 21.89 5.20 4.30
C ARG A 308 21.07 6.05 5.25
N LEU A 309 20.53 7.18 4.78
CA LEU A 309 19.66 8.04 5.60
C LEU A 309 18.38 7.29 6.01
N VAL A 310 17.69 6.64 5.08
CA VAL A 310 16.48 5.85 5.38
C VAL A 310 16.79 4.73 6.37
N ARG A 311 17.83 3.91 6.13
CA ARG A 311 18.26 2.84 7.05
C ARG A 311 18.60 3.37 8.44
N THR A 312 19.20 4.57 8.53
CA THR A 312 19.51 5.20 9.80
C THR A 312 18.26 5.62 10.54
N ILE A 313 17.28 6.18 9.84
CA ILE A 313 15.99 6.56 10.39
C ILE A 313 15.24 5.33 10.92
N GLU A 314 15.15 4.27 10.11
CA GLU A 314 14.47 3.02 10.48
C GLU A 314 15.00 2.39 11.75
N ARG A 315 16.32 2.36 11.91
CA ARG A 315 16.98 1.78 13.09
C ARG A 315 16.87 2.62 14.34
N ASN A 316 16.39 3.86 14.24
CA ASN A 316 16.39 4.82 15.34
C ASN A 316 15.06 5.56 15.51
N TYR A 317 13.93 4.97 15.10
CA TYR A 317 12.62 5.59 15.29
C TYR A 317 12.30 5.93 16.75
N ASP A 318 12.76 5.10 17.67
CA ASP A 318 12.62 5.27 19.14
C ASP A 318 13.47 6.42 19.69
N LYS A 319 14.57 6.75 19.01
CA LYS A 319 15.55 7.77 19.44
C LYS A 319 15.37 9.12 18.73
N GLN A 320 14.47 9.20 17.74
CA GLN A 320 14.20 10.44 17.04
C GLN A 320 13.61 11.48 17.99
N TYR A 321 14.00 12.74 17.77
CA TYR A 321 13.41 13.86 18.50
C TYR A 321 11.89 13.79 18.43
N GLN A 322 11.28 13.78 19.58
CA GLN A 322 9.85 13.91 19.74
C GLN A 322 9.62 15.27 20.38
N ASP A 323 8.93 16.13 19.67
CA ASP A 323 8.49 17.39 20.27
C ASP A 323 7.52 17.07 21.39
N LYS A 324 8.06 17.05 22.62
CA LYS A 324 7.24 16.88 23.84
C LYS A 324 6.41 18.12 24.16
N SER A 325 6.71 19.26 23.51
CA SER A 325 5.91 20.47 23.60
C SER A 325 4.72 20.45 22.63
N ALA A 326 4.74 19.59 21.63
CA ALA A 326 3.56 19.22 20.86
C ALA A 326 2.57 18.36 21.69
N LYS A 327 2.55 18.56 23.01
CA LYS A 327 1.38 18.30 23.81
C LYS A 327 0.31 19.22 23.30
N SER A 328 -0.68 18.57 22.69
CA SER A 328 -1.96 19.16 22.37
C SER A 328 -1.88 20.40 21.45
N GLY A 329 -2.27 20.24 20.20
CA GLY A 329 -3.01 21.29 19.56
C GLY A 329 -4.00 21.87 20.57
N PRO A 330 -4.59 23.03 20.35
CA PRO A 330 -5.41 23.69 21.34
C PRO A 330 -6.33 22.67 22.01
N SER A 331 -6.26 22.57 23.34
CA SER A 331 -7.14 21.67 24.07
C SER A 331 -8.57 22.24 23.96
N PHE A 332 -9.51 21.35 23.73
CA PHE A 332 -10.90 21.77 23.55
C PHE A 332 -11.74 21.17 24.67
N LYS A 333 -12.52 21.98 25.32
CA LYS A 333 -13.46 21.55 26.35
C LYS A 333 -14.84 21.33 25.76
N VAL A 334 -15.33 20.10 25.88
CA VAL A 334 -16.68 19.73 25.49
C VAL A 334 -17.60 19.82 26.70
N LYS A 335 -18.68 20.58 26.58
CA LYS A 335 -19.73 20.66 27.60
C LYS A 335 -21.04 20.22 26.99
N ILE A 336 -21.79 19.39 27.71
CA ILE A 336 -23.12 18.91 27.34
C ILE A 336 -24.12 19.49 28.33
N SER A 337 -25.17 20.09 27.81
CA SER A 337 -26.25 20.62 28.62
C SER A 337 -27.32 19.56 28.86
N ASP A 338 -27.42 19.04 30.07
CA ASP A 338 -28.48 18.12 30.48
C ASP A 338 -29.89 18.69 30.29
N LYS A 339 -30.02 20.03 30.35
CA LYS A 339 -31.27 20.75 30.14
C LYS A 339 -31.79 20.62 28.70
N PHE A 340 -30.89 20.54 27.72
CA PHE A 340 -31.25 20.51 26.30
C PHE A 340 -31.05 19.14 25.66
N CYS A 341 -30.20 18.28 26.20
CA CYS A 341 -29.87 16.98 25.63
C CYS A 341 -31.09 16.05 25.62
N LYS A 342 -31.42 15.49 24.45
CA LYS A 342 -32.45 14.48 24.24
C LYS A 342 -31.90 13.06 24.10
N GLY A 343 -30.64 12.81 24.33
CA GLY A 343 -30.05 11.47 24.27
C GLY A 343 -30.09 10.80 22.88
N CYS A 344 -30.24 11.57 21.79
CA CYS A 344 -30.44 11.02 20.44
C CYS A 344 -29.23 10.29 19.85
N GLY A 345 -28.06 10.37 20.49
CA GLY A 345 -26.84 9.62 20.10
C GLY A 345 -26.09 10.14 18.88
N TYR A 346 -26.57 11.15 18.14
CA TYR A 346 -25.89 11.67 16.96
C TYR A 346 -24.47 12.15 17.25
N CYS A 347 -24.27 12.86 18.34
CA CYS A 347 -22.96 13.34 18.76
C CYS A 347 -21.96 12.20 19.04
N ILE A 348 -22.43 11.08 19.55
CA ILE A 348 -21.62 9.87 19.78
C ILE A 348 -21.24 9.26 18.41
N LYS A 349 -22.24 9.09 17.52
CA LYS A 349 -22.07 8.49 16.20
C LYS A 349 -21.11 9.24 15.31
N TYR A 350 -21.18 10.57 15.30
CA TYR A 350 -20.40 11.43 14.40
C TYR A 350 -19.10 11.95 15.01
N CYS A 351 -18.74 11.58 16.24
CA CYS A 351 -17.47 11.96 16.81
C CYS A 351 -16.32 11.10 16.26
N PRO A 352 -15.38 11.63 15.42
CA PRO A 352 -14.33 10.84 14.82
C PRO A 352 -13.32 10.33 15.85
N LYS A 353 -13.24 10.97 17.03
CA LYS A 353 -12.34 10.62 18.14
C LYS A 353 -13.04 9.89 19.29
N LYS A 354 -14.33 9.55 19.14
CA LYS A 354 -15.13 8.84 20.16
C LYS A 354 -15.04 9.48 21.56
N VAL A 355 -15.01 10.80 21.60
CA VAL A 355 -14.91 11.60 22.83
C VAL A 355 -16.16 11.45 23.71
N LEU A 356 -17.30 11.11 23.11
CA LEU A 356 -18.62 11.07 23.75
C LEU A 356 -19.15 9.64 23.81
N THR A 357 -19.82 9.31 24.91
CA THR A 357 -20.48 8.00 25.10
C THR A 357 -21.83 8.17 25.79
N ALA A 358 -22.70 7.16 25.69
CA ALA A 358 -23.88 7.07 26.52
C ALA A 358 -23.47 6.77 27.97
N GLU A 359 -24.25 7.27 28.91
CA GLU A 359 -24.10 7.01 30.34
C GLU A 359 -25.33 6.30 30.86
N ASP A 360 -25.16 5.39 31.80
CA ASP A 360 -26.26 4.75 32.47
C ASP A 360 -27.02 5.80 33.31
N GLY A 361 -28.33 5.88 33.09
CA GLY A 361 -29.20 6.82 33.75
C GLY A 361 -29.88 7.84 32.82
N LEU A 362 -30.87 8.51 33.34
CA LEU A 362 -31.68 9.48 32.64
C LEU A 362 -31.38 10.89 33.15
N ASN A 363 -31.45 11.88 32.27
CA ASN A 363 -31.42 13.29 32.66
C ASN A 363 -32.77 13.72 33.27
N ALA A 364 -32.85 14.96 33.76
CA ALA A 364 -34.07 15.51 34.37
C ALA A 364 -35.34 15.50 33.47
N LYS A 365 -35.15 15.25 32.16
CA LYS A 365 -36.25 15.14 31.18
C LYS A 365 -36.55 13.68 30.79
N GLY A 366 -35.91 12.69 31.41
CA GLY A 366 -36.13 11.27 31.15
C GLY A 366 -35.42 10.73 29.93
N TYR A 367 -34.41 11.41 29.39
CA TYR A 367 -33.61 10.93 28.27
C TYR A 367 -32.26 10.33 28.72
N VAL A 368 -31.74 9.37 27.95
CA VAL A 368 -30.41 8.78 28.19
C VAL A 368 -29.36 9.87 28.24
N LYS A 369 -28.53 9.86 29.27
CA LYS A 369 -27.44 10.82 29.39
C LYS A 369 -26.34 10.54 28.39
N VAL A 370 -25.74 11.61 27.88
CA VAL A 370 -24.50 11.54 27.11
C VAL A 370 -23.41 12.20 27.93
N LYS A 371 -22.28 11.52 28.08
CA LYS A 371 -21.12 12.05 28.80
C LYS A 371 -19.89 12.18 27.93
N VAL A 372 -18.95 13.00 28.37
CA VAL A 372 -17.61 13.11 27.82
C VAL A 372 -16.76 12.00 28.43
N ALA A 373 -16.39 11.00 27.64
CA ALA A 373 -15.57 9.87 28.09
C ALA A 373 -14.07 10.18 28.02
N ASN A 374 -13.63 10.81 26.93
CA ASN A 374 -12.21 11.07 26.63
C ASN A 374 -11.99 12.54 26.26
N GLN A 375 -12.06 13.45 27.22
CA GLN A 375 -11.94 14.90 27.00
C GLN A 375 -10.66 15.27 26.26
N GLY A 376 -9.53 14.64 26.58
CA GLY A 376 -8.22 14.92 26.00
C GLY A 376 -8.08 14.55 24.50
N ASP A 377 -9.00 13.76 23.96
CA ASP A 377 -8.96 13.34 22.54
C ASP A 377 -9.74 14.30 21.63
N CYS A 378 -10.37 15.35 22.20
CA CYS A 378 -11.15 16.29 21.42
C CYS A 378 -10.24 17.15 20.52
N ILE A 379 -10.48 17.11 19.21
CA ILE A 379 -9.75 17.89 18.19
C ILE A 379 -10.47 19.18 17.78
N GLY A 380 -11.57 19.54 18.44
CA GLY A 380 -12.31 20.77 18.14
C GLY A 380 -13.00 20.80 16.77
N CYS A 381 -13.28 19.67 16.14
CA CYS A 381 -13.86 19.61 14.78
C CYS A 381 -15.32 20.07 14.70
N LEU A 382 -15.96 20.38 15.81
CA LEU A 382 -17.34 20.89 15.94
C LEU A 382 -18.44 19.92 15.42
N GLN A 383 -18.12 18.77 14.87
CA GLN A 383 -19.13 17.86 14.29
C GLN A 383 -20.24 17.49 15.27
N CYS A 384 -19.90 17.19 16.52
CA CYS A 384 -20.91 16.85 17.54
C CYS A 384 -21.84 18.01 17.88
N SER A 385 -21.37 19.26 17.87
CA SER A 385 -22.23 20.44 18.09
C SER A 385 -23.07 20.75 16.86
N THR A 386 -22.54 20.56 15.65
CA THR A 386 -23.24 20.80 14.38
C THR A 386 -24.40 19.80 14.16
N VAL A 387 -24.20 18.53 14.50
CA VAL A 387 -25.25 17.50 14.34
C VAL A 387 -26.26 17.45 15.49
N CYS A 388 -26.05 18.23 16.55
CA CYS A 388 -26.95 18.24 17.69
C CYS A 388 -28.21 19.06 17.39
N PRO A 389 -29.40 18.42 17.23
CA PRO A 389 -30.63 19.15 16.88
C PRO A 389 -31.11 20.10 17.98
N GLU A 390 -30.64 19.89 19.21
CA GLU A 390 -31.04 20.68 20.38
C GLU A 390 -29.97 21.72 20.80
N ALA A 391 -28.89 21.86 20.00
CA ALA A 391 -27.75 22.71 20.34
C ALA A 391 -27.21 22.50 21.79
N ALA A 392 -27.30 21.25 22.27
CA ALA A 392 -26.96 20.90 23.66
C ALA A 392 -25.45 20.79 23.91
N ILE A 393 -24.61 20.91 22.88
CA ILE A 393 -23.16 20.72 22.98
C ILE A 393 -22.43 22.01 22.66
N THR A 394 -21.57 22.40 23.58
CA THR A 394 -20.65 23.54 23.39
C THR A 394 -19.22 23.02 23.40
N ILE A 395 -18.41 23.53 22.47
CA ILE A 395 -16.97 23.29 22.40
C ILE A 395 -16.26 24.62 22.54
N SER A 396 -15.42 24.75 23.55
CA SER A 396 -14.57 25.90 23.77
C SER A 396 -13.11 25.50 23.68
N LYS A 397 -12.28 26.38 23.15
CA LYS A 397 -10.84 26.24 23.21
C LYS A 397 -10.42 26.50 24.65
N GLU A 398 -9.54 25.67 25.20
CA GLU A 398 -8.86 25.94 26.47
C GLU A 398 -7.56 26.66 26.17
N ASP A 399 -7.31 27.79 26.82
CA ASP A 399 -6.09 28.57 26.71
C ASP A 399 -4.91 27.88 27.41
#